data_1ea44cceb5b38748e87d1141c018ff2e
#
_entry.id   1ea44cceb5b38748e87d1141c018ff2e
#
_cell.length_a   1.000
_cell.length_b   1.000
_cell.length_c   1.000
_cell.angle_alpha   90.00
_cell.angle_beta   90.00
_cell.angle_gamma   90.00
#
_symmetry.space_group_name_H-M   'P 1'
#
loop_
_entity.id
_entity.type
_entity.pdbx_description
1 polymer ?
#
loop_
_entity_poly.entity_id
_entity_poly.type
_entity_poly.pdbx_seq_one_letter_code
_entity_poly.pdbx_strand_id
1 'polypeptide(L)'
;MAETKVSDPIITFKNVSKTYTLYKDDKARFKALFFKPRNAKTNKALNNVSMVINRGESVGIVGDNGAGKSTLLKMITGVAFPDEGEITVDGKVAALLELTAGFSMEMTGRENIYLKGYVLGLEDSYIKQIEEKIIDFAELGDYIDQPVRTYSSGMKMRLGFAINVNIEPDVLVVDEALSVGDATFKKKCKNKIKEIIESGVTVLYVSHNAASVKEICARSIFLKKGTVMFDGPDRKSVV
;
A
#
# COMPACT_ATOMS: atom_id res chain seq x y z
N MET A 1 7.81 -11.87 33.69
CA MET A 1 8.94 -11.20 33.05
C MET A 1 8.49 -10.89 31.63
N ALA A 2 8.33 -9.62 31.26
CA ALA A 2 8.02 -9.25 29.88
C ALA A 2 9.29 -9.48 29.05
N GLU A 3 9.25 -10.41 28.12
CA GLU A 3 10.30 -10.55 27.10
C GLU A 3 10.40 -9.22 26.37
N THR A 4 11.56 -8.59 26.48
CA THR A 4 11.92 -7.42 25.67
C THR A 4 12.00 -7.91 24.23
N LYS A 5 10.90 -7.73 23.45
CA LYS A 5 10.93 -7.99 22.00
C LYS A 5 12.08 -7.17 21.43
N VAL A 6 13.09 -7.85 20.91
CA VAL A 6 14.20 -7.22 20.17
C VAL A 6 13.54 -6.43 19.03
N SER A 7 13.86 -5.14 18.94
CA SER A 7 13.37 -4.28 17.85
C SER A 7 13.97 -4.78 16.53
N ASP A 8 13.12 -5.21 15.60
CA ASP A 8 13.50 -5.64 14.25
C ASP A 8 12.76 -4.74 13.24
N PRO A 9 13.27 -3.51 13.00
CA PRO A 9 12.59 -2.52 12.17
C PRO A 9 12.63 -2.92 10.70
N ILE A 10 11.44 -3.02 10.09
CA ILE A 10 11.28 -3.21 8.65
C ILE A 10 10.99 -1.89 7.92
N ILE A 11 10.32 -0.93 8.60
CA ILE A 11 10.09 0.42 8.09
C ILE A 11 10.48 1.43 9.15
N THR A 12 11.33 2.40 8.76
CA THR A 12 11.74 3.48 9.64
C THR A 12 11.58 4.83 8.94
N PHE A 13 10.90 5.76 9.57
CA PHE A 13 10.84 7.17 9.21
C PHE A 13 11.62 7.96 10.26
N LYS A 14 12.56 8.82 9.81
CA LYS A 14 13.34 9.71 10.68
C LYS A 14 13.17 11.16 10.21
N ASN A 15 12.39 11.94 10.94
CA ASN A 15 12.14 13.39 10.70
C ASN A 15 11.70 13.68 9.27
N VAL A 16 10.85 12.84 8.69
CA VAL A 16 10.43 12.92 7.28
C VAL A 16 9.45 14.05 7.07
N SER A 17 9.78 14.94 6.12
CA SER A 17 8.90 16.00 5.64
C SER A 17 8.71 15.91 4.13
N LYS A 18 7.49 16.26 3.66
CA LYS A 18 7.15 16.32 2.23
C LYS A 18 6.24 17.50 1.93
N THR A 19 6.65 18.31 0.96
CA THR A 19 5.90 19.47 0.51
C THR A 19 5.62 19.36 -0.98
N TYR A 20 4.37 19.50 -1.39
CA TYR A 20 3.97 19.56 -2.78
C TYR A 20 3.71 21.01 -3.19
N THR A 21 4.25 21.39 -4.35
CA THR A 21 3.99 22.70 -4.96
C THR A 21 2.79 22.58 -5.89
N LEU A 22 1.80 23.43 -5.69
CA LEU A 22 0.59 23.48 -6.50
C LEU A 22 0.79 24.49 -7.62
N TYR A 23 0.79 24.03 -8.86
CA TYR A 23 0.87 24.87 -10.05
C TYR A 23 -0.53 25.11 -10.62
N LYS A 24 -0.78 26.32 -11.14
CA LYS A 24 -2.07 26.69 -11.73
C LYS A 24 -2.37 25.90 -13.03
N ASP A 25 -1.33 25.65 -13.80
CA ASP A 25 -1.40 24.97 -15.10
C ASP A 25 -0.05 24.32 -15.44
N ASP A 26 -0.03 23.51 -16.50
CA ASP A 26 1.20 22.84 -16.99
C ASP A 26 2.27 23.83 -17.47
N LYS A 27 1.88 25.01 -17.98
CA LYS A 27 2.82 26.06 -18.38
C LYS A 27 3.55 26.64 -17.18
N ALA A 28 2.86 26.84 -16.06
CA ALA A 28 3.46 27.28 -14.80
C ALA A 28 4.41 26.22 -14.25
N ARG A 29 4.03 24.94 -14.37
CA ARG A 29 4.89 23.80 -13.99
C ARG A 29 6.15 23.72 -14.83
N PHE A 30 6.03 23.88 -16.15
CA PHE A 30 7.18 23.87 -17.06
C PHE A 30 8.13 25.04 -16.80
N LYS A 31 7.60 26.27 -16.59
CA LYS A 31 8.41 27.44 -16.23
C LYS A 31 9.15 27.25 -14.90
N ALA A 32 8.59 26.50 -13.97
CA ALA A 32 9.20 26.22 -12.66
C ALA A 32 10.44 25.31 -12.74
N LEU A 33 10.66 24.61 -13.85
CA LEU A 33 11.91 23.88 -14.10
C LEU A 33 13.13 24.79 -14.27
N PHE A 34 12.89 26.02 -14.77
CA PHE A 34 13.95 26.99 -15.06
C PHE A 34 13.98 28.20 -14.11
N PHE A 35 12.83 28.51 -13.49
CA PHE A 35 12.68 29.69 -12.65
C PHE A 35 11.91 29.31 -11.37
N LYS A 36 12.47 29.54 -10.18
CA LYS A 36 11.75 29.37 -8.91
C LYS A 36 10.49 30.27 -8.90
N PRO A 37 9.29 29.68 -8.77
CA PRO A 37 8.06 30.48 -8.75
C PRO A 37 8.00 31.31 -7.46
N ARG A 38 7.90 32.63 -7.59
CA ARG A 38 7.91 33.57 -6.45
C ARG A 38 6.70 33.46 -5.50
N ASN A 39 5.56 32.89 -5.97
CA ASN A 39 4.31 32.79 -5.19
C ASN A 39 3.60 31.43 -5.45
N ALA A 40 4.31 30.32 -5.46
CA ALA A 40 3.67 29.01 -5.59
C ALA A 40 2.99 28.64 -4.26
N LYS A 41 1.72 28.26 -4.33
CA LYS A 41 1.01 27.70 -3.19
C LYS A 41 1.61 26.32 -2.89
N THR A 42 2.08 26.12 -1.67
CA THR A 42 2.63 24.84 -1.21
C THR A 42 1.68 24.14 -0.26
N ASN A 43 1.70 22.84 -0.28
CA ASN A 43 0.99 21.98 0.66
C ASN A 43 2.00 21.04 1.34
N LYS A 44 2.22 21.20 2.63
CA LYS A 44 3.08 20.33 3.43
C LYS A 44 2.29 19.05 3.77
N ALA A 45 2.49 18.01 3.00
CA ALA A 45 1.75 16.75 3.13
C ALA A 45 2.24 15.90 4.30
N LEU A 46 3.55 15.94 4.61
CA LEU A 46 4.13 15.35 5.82
C LEU A 46 5.03 16.39 6.48
N ASN A 47 5.04 16.42 7.82
CA ASN A 47 5.76 17.38 8.62
C ASN A 47 6.46 16.70 9.80
N ASN A 48 7.76 16.50 9.68
CA ASN A 48 8.62 15.92 10.70
C ASN A 48 8.08 14.58 11.28
N VAL A 49 7.72 13.67 10.40
CA VAL A 49 7.19 12.34 10.77
C VAL A 49 8.34 11.43 11.16
N SER A 50 8.27 10.88 12.38
CA SER A 50 9.18 9.82 12.85
C SER A 50 8.35 8.67 13.38
N MET A 51 8.62 7.45 12.90
CA MET A 51 7.95 6.23 13.33
C MET A 51 8.78 5.01 12.95
N VAL A 52 8.61 3.92 13.68
CA VAL A 52 9.25 2.62 13.42
C VAL A 52 8.18 1.55 13.38
N ILE A 53 8.22 0.68 12.39
CA ILE A 53 7.36 -0.50 12.26
C ILE A 53 8.27 -1.71 12.23
N ASN A 54 8.01 -2.68 13.10
CA ASN A 54 8.81 -3.90 13.20
C ASN A 54 8.23 -5.02 12.33
N ARG A 55 9.05 -6.00 12.00
CA ARG A 55 8.60 -7.19 11.27
C ARG A 55 7.47 -7.90 12.01
N GLY A 56 6.49 -8.37 11.24
CA GLY A 56 5.33 -9.08 11.76
C GLY A 56 4.32 -8.21 12.51
N GLU A 57 4.48 -6.87 12.53
CA GLU A 57 3.47 -5.99 13.09
C GLU A 57 2.31 -5.77 12.12
N SER A 58 1.08 -5.73 12.64
CA SER A 58 -0.09 -5.18 11.95
C SER A 58 -0.38 -3.78 12.47
N VAL A 59 -0.16 -2.76 11.64
CA VAL A 59 -0.26 -1.35 12.02
C VAL A 59 -1.32 -0.64 11.19
N GLY A 60 -2.29 -0.03 11.87
CA GLY A 60 -3.30 0.81 11.24
C GLY A 60 -2.85 2.26 11.15
N ILE A 61 -2.98 2.87 9.96
CA ILE A 61 -2.75 4.29 9.75
C ILE A 61 -4.08 4.97 9.58
N VAL A 62 -4.47 5.75 10.59
CA VAL A 62 -5.77 6.44 10.67
C VAL A 62 -5.59 7.94 10.50
N GLY A 63 -6.54 8.59 9.86
CA GLY A 63 -6.56 10.05 9.73
C GLY A 63 -7.56 10.51 8.69
N ASP A 64 -7.93 11.79 8.76
CA ASP A 64 -8.87 12.43 7.84
C ASP A 64 -8.36 12.44 6.38
N ASN A 65 -9.25 12.78 5.45
CA ASN A 65 -8.84 13.04 4.07
C ASN A 65 -7.87 14.25 4.04
N GLY A 66 -6.74 14.08 3.34
CA GLY A 66 -5.68 15.09 3.32
C GLY A 66 -4.74 15.07 4.53
N ALA A 67 -4.86 14.09 5.45
CA ALA A 67 -3.95 13.96 6.59
C ALA A 67 -2.50 13.61 6.22
N GLY A 68 -2.25 13.15 4.98
CA GLY A 68 -0.93 12.74 4.50
C GLY A 68 -0.77 11.24 4.28
N LYS A 69 -1.80 10.43 4.55
CA LYS A 69 -1.77 8.96 4.43
C LYS A 69 -1.24 8.47 3.08
N SER A 70 -1.82 8.94 1.97
CA SER A 70 -1.39 8.53 0.62
C SER A 70 0.04 8.95 0.30
N THR A 71 0.53 10.07 0.85
CA THR A 71 1.92 10.49 0.70
C THR A 71 2.87 9.56 1.45
N LEU A 72 2.51 9.19 2.67
CA LEU A 72 3.26 8.22 3.48
C LEU A 72 3.34 6.87 2.77
N LEU A 73 2.23 6.37 2.23
CA LEU A 73 2.20 5.12 1.48
C LEU A 73 3.06 5.17 0.20
N LYS A 74 3.00 6.27 -0.55
CA LYS A 74 3.84 6.46 -1.74
C LYS A 74 5.35 6.45 -1.41
N MET A 75 5.72 6.85 -0.21
CA MET A 75 7.11 6.76 0.23
C MET A 75 7.50 5.34 0.59
N ILE A 76 6.62 4.60 1.29
CA ILE A 76 6.86 3.19 1.63
C ILE A 76 6.98 2.33 0.38
N THR A 77 6.19 2.63 -0.66
CA THR A 77 6.25 1.93 -1.95
C THR A 77 7.34 2.45 -2.91
N GLY A 78 8.17 3.42 -2.49
CA GLY A 78 9.25 3.98 -3.31
C GLY A 78 8.80 4.88 -4.46
N VAL A 79 7.49 5.22 -4.55
CA VAL A 79 6.93 6.11 -5.59
C VAL A 79 7.22 7.59 -5.32
N ALA A 80 7.42 7.96 -4.04
CA ALA A 80 7.76 9.31 -3.64
C ALA A 80 8.94 9.30 -2.67
N PHE A 81 9.75 10.37 -2.73
CA PHE A 81 10.90 10.56 -1.84
C PHE A 81 10.66 11.74 -0.89
N PRO A 82 11.23 11.71 0.34
CA PRO A 82 11.15 12.82 1.26
C PRO A 82 11.92 14.05 0.74
N ASP A 83 11.49 15.24 1.14
CA ASP A 83 12.23 16.48 0.92
C ASP A 83 13.23 16.73 2.07
N GLU A 84 12.92 16.22 3.27
CA GLU A 84 13.76 16.25 4.45
C GLU A 84 13.61 14.94 5.22
N GLY A 85 14.65 14.54 5.95
CA GLY A 85 14.69 13.30 6.72
C GLY A 85 15.01 12.08 5.86
N GLU A 86 14.85 10.91 6.45
CA GLU A 86 15.20 9.63 5.85
C GLU A 86 14.09 8.60 6.04
N ILE A 87 13.85 7.79 5.01
CA ILE A 87 13.00 6.60 5.09
C ILE A 87 13.83 5.37 4.71
N THR A 88 13.72 4.32 5.52
CA THR A 88 14.27 3.00 5.22
C THR A 88 13.13 1.99 5.18
N VAL A 89 13.08 1.18 4.13
CA VAL A 89 12.16 0.06 3.97
C VAL A 89 12.99 -1.15 3.60
N ASP A 90 12.95 -2.20 4.43
CA ASP A 90 13.73 -3.42 4.25
C ASP A 90 12.79 -4.58 3.88
N GLY A 91 12.93 -5.07 2.63
CA GLY A 91 12.13 -6.15 2.09
C GLY A 91 11.21 -5.77 0.93
N LYS A 92 10.46 -6.75 0.44
CA LYS A 92 9.53 -6.62 -0.69
C LYS A 92 8.21 -6.03 -0.23
N VAL A 93 7.79 -4.93 -0.85
CA VAL A 93 6.53 -4.26 -0.56
C VAL A 93 5.50 -4.58 -1.64
N ALA A 94 4.38 -5.16 -1.25
CA ALA A 94 3.19 -5.25 -2.10
C ALA A 94 2.15 -4.24 -1.64
N ALA A 95 1.56 -3.49 -2.58
CA ALA A 95 0.55 -2.48 -2.27
C ALA A 95 -0.76 -2.78 -2.99
N LEU A 96 -1.83 -2.80 -2.22
CA LEU A 96 -3.19 -2.96 -2.76
C LEU A 96 -3.84 -1.63 -3.17
N LEU A 97 -3.05 -0.54 -3.21
CA LEU A 97 -3.51 0.81 -3.57
C LEU A 97 -3.83 0.97 -5.06
N GLU A 98 -3.02 0.34 -5.90
CA GLU A 98 -3.10 0.43 -7.36
C GLU A 98 -3.05 -0.99 -7.94
N LEU A 99 -4.11 -1.76 -7.71
CA LEU A 99 -4.18 -3.19 -8.07
C LEU A 99 -3.88 -3.47 -9.54
N THR A 100 -4.28 -2.56 -10.43
CA THR A 100 -4.13 -2.70 -11.88
C THR A 100 -2.92 -1.96 -12.45
N ALA A 101 -2.12 -1.31 -11.60
CA ALA A 101 -0.91 -0.63 -12.04
C ALA A 101 0.08 -1.65 -12.63
N GLY A 102 0.64 -1.30 -13.79
CA GLY A 102 1.58 -2.14 -14.52
C GLY A 102 0.94 -3.27 -15.34
N PHE A 103 -0.40 -3.34 -15.42
CA PHE A 103 -1.04 -4.28 -16.34
C PHE A 103 -0.88 -3.84 -17.80
N SER A 104 -0.52 -4.78 -18.65
CA SER A 104 -0.62 -4.63 -20.11
C SER A 104 -2.05 -5.02 -20.55
N MET A 105 -2.76 -4.10 -21.15
CA MET A 105 -4.13 -4.34 -21.61
C MET A 105 -4.22 -5.32 -22.77
N GLU A 106 -3.15 -5.47 -23.55
CA GLU A 106 -3.08 -6.36 -24.70
C GLU A 106 -2.69 -7.80 -24.33
N MET A 107 -2.05 -7.98 -23.18
CA MET A 107 -1.70 -9.28 -22.64
C MET A 107 -2.89 -9.93 -21.93
N THR A 108 -2.88 -11.27 -21.87
CA THR A 108 -3.85 -12.07 -21.11
C THR A 108 -3.69 -11.84 -19.61
N GLY A 109 -4.68 -12.29 -18.82
CA GLY A 109 -4.57 -12.28 -17.37
C GLY A 109 -3.37 -13.11 -16.88
N ARG A 110 -3.16 -14.29 -17.47
CA ARG A 110 -2.02 -15.17 -17.18
C ARG A 110 -0.68 -14.47 -17.45
N GLU A 111 -0.50 -13.86 -18.61
CA GLU A 111 0.70 -13.10 -18.94
C GLU A 111 0.92 -11.91 -18.02
N ASN A 112 -0.15 -11.25 -17.54
CA ASN A 112 -0.05 -10.18 -16.56
C ASN A 112 0.39 -10.67 -15.17
N ILE A 113 0.12 -11.93 -14.79
CA ILE A 113 0.69 -12.53 -13.57
C ILE A 113 2.22 -12.54 -13.68
N TYR A 114 2.77 -13.00 -14.78
CA TYR A 114 4.22 -13.02 -15.01
C TYR A 114 4.80 -11.62 -15.11
N LEU A 115 4.17 -10.73 -15.89
CA LEU A 115 4.61 -9.34 -16.02
C LEU A 115 4.73 -8.66 -14.64
N LYS A 116 3.71 -8.80 -13.80
CA LYS A 116 3.71 -8.24 -12.46
C LYS A 116 4.77 -8.88 -11.56
N GLY A 117 4.94 -10.20 -11.66
CA GLY A 117 5.98 -10.94 -10.94
C GLY A 117 7.38 -10.43 -11.29
N TYR A 118 7.68 -10.23 -12.57
CA TYR A 118 8.99 -9.71 -13.01
C TYR A 118 9.22 -8.27 -12.54
N VAL A 119 8.19 -7.42 -12.58
CA VAL A 119 8.29 -6.04 -12.05
C VAL A 119 8.62 -6.05 -10.55
N LEU A 120 8.16 -7.05 -9.81
CA LEU A 120 8.45 -7.23 -8.39
C LEU A 120 9.76 -8.00 -8.13
N GLY A 121 10.53 -8.33 -9.19
CA GLY A 121 11.81 -9.02 -9.09
C GLY A 121 11.71 -10.50 -8.74
N LEU A 122 10.56 -11.14 -9.03
CA LEU A 122 10.37 -12.58 -8.80
C LEU A 122 10.96 -13.39 -9.93
N GLU A 123 11.48 -14.58 -9.62
CA GLU A 123 11.98 -15.53 -10.60
C GLU A 123 10.83 -16.30 -11.27
N ASP A 124 11.01 -16.68 -12.53
CA ASP A 124 10.04 -17.44 -13.33
C ASP A 124 9.57 -18.71 -12.63
N SER A 125 10.50 -19.45 -12.05
CA SER A 125 10.24 -20.68 -11.31
C SER A 125 9.28 -20.47 -10.12
N TYR A 126 9.43 -19.36 -9.41
CA TYR A 126 8.56 -19.01 -8.29
C TYR A 126 7.18 -18.55 -8.77
N ILE A 127 7.12 -17.71 -9.82
CA ILE A 127 5.85 -17.28 -10.41
C ILE A 127 5.04 -18.48 -10.85
N LYS A 128 5.67 -19.45 -11.51
CA LYS A 128 5.03 -20.69 -11.96
C LYS A 128 4.46 -21.53 -10.81
N GLN A 129 5.11 -21.54 -9.65
CA GLN A 129 4.62 -22.25 -8.46
C GLN A 129 3.35 -21.61 -7.86
N ILE A 130 3.22 -20.28 -7.94
CA ILE A 130 2.08 -19.55 -7.36
C ILE A 130 0.99 -19.23 -8.37
N GLU A 131 1.21 -19.45 -9.66
CA GLU A 131 0.30 -19.12 -10.76
C GLU A 131 -1.11 -19.68 -10.54
N GLU A 132 -1.24 -20.98 -10.31
CA GLU A 132 -2.54 -21.60 -10.09
C GLU A 132 -3.25 -21.07 -8.84
N LYS A 133 -2.52 -20.79 -7.75
CA LYS A 133 -3.09 -20.17 -6.55
C LYS A 133 -3.67 -18.78 -6.85
N ILE A 134 -3.01 -18.00 -7.72
CA ILE A 134 -3.47 -16.68 -8.15
C ILE A 134 -4.73 -16.81 -8.99
N ILE A 135 -4.74 -17.75 -9.96
CA ILE A 135 -5.87 -17.99 -10.87
C ILE A 135 -7.10 -18.43 -10.08
N ASP A 136 -6.95 -19.41 -9.19
CA ASP A 136 -8.01 -19.91 -8.33
C ASP A 136 -8.58 -18.83 -7.40
N PHE A 137 -7.69 -18.00 -6.87
CA PHE A 137 -8.13 -16.89 -6.01
C PHE A 137 -8.91 -15.83 -6.79
N ALA A 138 -8.48 -15.52 -8.01
CA ALA A 138 -9.09 -14.47 -8.85
C ALA A 138 -10.50 -14.84 -9.34
N GLU A 139 -10.80 -16.15 -9.49
CA GLU A 139 -12.10 -16.68 -9.94
C GLU A 139 -12.55 -16.08 -11.28
N LEU A 140 -11.64 -16.02 -12.25
CA LEU A 140 -11.90 -15.44 -13.56
C LEU A 140 -12.34 -16.49 -14.61
N GLY A 141 -12.21 -17.79 -14.32
CA GLY A 141 -12.49 -18.86 -15.25
C GLY A 141 -11.70 -18.71 -16.55
N ASP A 142 -12.34 -18.99 -17.69
CA ASP A 142 -11.70 -18.95 -19.02
C ASP A 142 -11.19 -17.55 -19.42
N TYR A 143 -11.62 -16.49 -18.73
CA TYR A 143 -11.12 -15.14 -18.98
C TYR A 143 -9.65 -14.99 -18.67
N ILE A 144 -9.05 -15.86 -17.86
CA ILE A 144 -7.62 -15.75 -17.51
C ILE A 144 -6.73 -15.76 -18.75
N ASP A 145 -7.13 -16.46 -19.80
CA ASP A 145 -6.41 -16.58 -21.06
C ASP A 145 -6.93 -15.59 -22.14
N GLN A 146 -7.78 -14.63 -21.75
CA GLN A 146 -8.21 -13.53 -22.60
C GLN A 146 -7.44 -12.24 -22.31
N PRO A 147 -7.27 -11.34 -23.30
CA PRO A 147 -6.63 -10.04 -23.11
C PRO A 147 -7.33 -9.19 -22.04
N VAL A 148 -6.56 -8.56 -21.14
CA VAL A 148 -7.09 -7.78 -19.99
C VAL A 148 -7.94 -6.59 -20.44
N ARG A 149 -7.80 -6.09 -21.66
CA ARG A 149 -8.70 -5.06 -22.22
C ARG A 149 -10.15 -5.51 -22.27
N THR A 150 -10.44 -6.82 -22.34
CA THR A 150 -11.81 -7.39 -22.36
C THR A 150 -12.42 -7.52 -20.96
N TYR A 151 -11.62 -7.32 -19.89
CA TYR A 151 -12.04 -7.48 -18.52
C TYR A 151 -12.89 -6.31 -18.05
N SER A 152 -13.92 -6.60 -17.26
CA SER A 152 -14.58 -5.58 -16.45
C SER A 152 -13.62 -4.97 -15.43
N SER A 153 -13.95 -3.81 -14.87
CA SER A 153 -13.17 -3.21 -13.78
C SER A 153 -13.05 -4.15 -12.57
N GLY A 154 -14.13 -4.86 -12.23
CA GLY A 154 -14.15 -5.85 -11.16
C GLY A 154 -13.19 -7.01 -11.41
N MET A 155 -13.14 -7.56 -12.63
CA MET A 155 -12.22 -8.64 -13.02
C MET A 155 -10.75 -8.19 -12.93
N LYS A 156 -10.44 -6.99 -13.41
CA LYS A 156 -9.09 -6.41 -13.28
C LYS A 156 -8.67 -6.28 -11.82
N MET A 157 -9.57 -5.80 -10.97
CA MET A 157 -9.31 -5.65 -9.54
C MET A 157 -9.15 -7.01 -8.85
N ARG A 158 -9.96 -8.03 -9.20
CA ARG A 158 -9.84 -9.40 -8.67
C ARG A 158 -8.46 -9.99 -9.01
N LEU A 159 -8.02 -9.87 -10.27
CA LEU A 159 -6.71 -10.34 -10.69
C LEU A 159 -5.59 -9.60 -9.96
N GLY A 160 -5.65 -8.27 -9.92
CA GLY A 160 -4.63 -7.46 -9.23
C GLY A 160 -4.53 -7.76 -7.75
N PHE A 161 -5.66 -7.96 -7.07
CA PHE A 161 -5.67 -8.39 -5.67
C PHE A 161 -5.05 -9.78 -5.52
N ALA A 162 -5.50 -10.76 -6.33
CA ALA A 162 -5.02 -12.14 -6.27
C ALA A 162 -3.49 -12.23 -6.43
N ILE A 163 -2.92 -11.46 -7.36
CA ILE A 163 -1.46 -11.40 -7.54
C ILE A 163 -0.80 -10.89 -6.26
N ASN A 164 -1.19 -9.70 -5.78
CA ASN A 164 -0.50 -9.04 -4.66
C ASN A 164 -0.55 -9.83 -3.34
N VAL A 165 -1.60 -10.61 -3.10
CA VAL A 165 -1.74 -11.38 -1.84
C VAL A 165 -1.12 -12.78 -1.90
N ASN A 166 -0.71 -13.26 -3.07
CA ASN A 166 -0.11 -14.59 -3.22
C ASN A 166 1.39 -14.55 -3.53
N ILE A 167 2.01 -13.38 -3.69
CA ILE A 167 3.45 -13.23 -3.92
C ILE A 167 4.30 -13.22 -2.65
N GLU A 168 3.71 -13.45 -1.48
CA GLU A 168 4.38 -13.52 -0.17
C GLU A 168 5.33 -12.31 0.07
N PRO A 169 4.80 -11.09 0.19
CA PRO A 169 5.61 -9.90 0.46
C PRO A 169 6.10 -9.86 1.91
N ASP A 170 7.19 -9.13 2.18
CA ASP A 170 7.62 -8.81 3.55
C ASP A 170 6.71 -7.75 4.20
N VAL A 171 6.19 -6.83 3.38
CA VAL A 171 5.26 -5.77 3.77
C VAL A 171 4.07 -5.74 2.83
N LEU A 172 2.87 -5.90 3.37
CA LEU A 172 1.61 -5.71 2.63
C LEU A 172 0.95 -4.38 3.03
N VAL A 173 0.79 -3.49 2.06
CA VAL A 173 0.07 -2.22 2.23
C VAL A 173 -1.36 -2.38 1.74
N VAL A 174 -2.30 -2.20 2.65
CA VAL A 174 -3.74 -2.35 2.42
C VAL A 174 -4.43 -1.01 2.58
N ASP A 175 -5.14 -0.54 1.55
CA ASP A 175 -6.01 0.63 1.65
C ASP A 175 -7.47 0.20 1.85
N GLU A 176 -8.21 0.92 2.66
CA GLU A 176 -9.65 0.73 2.89
C GLU A 176 -10.48 0.76 1.59
N ALA A 177 -10.00 1.44 0.55
CA ALA A 177 -10.62 1.48 -0.78
C ALA A 177 -10.72 0.09 -1.47
N LEU A 178 -10.33 -1.01 -0.78
CA LEU A 178 -10.53 -2.40 -1.22
C LEU A 178 -12.00 -2.82 -1.29
N SER A 179 -12.82 -1.98 -1.92
CA SER A 179 -14.18 -2.36 -2.35
C SER A 179 -14.14 -3.22 -3.61
N VAL A 180 -13.28 -4.26 -3.60
CA VAL A 180 -13.07 -5.15 -4.75
C VAL A 180 -14.19 -6.17 -4.86
N GLY A 181 -14.86 -6.20 -6.00
CA GLY A 181 -15.85 -7.23 -6.32
C GLY A 181 -17.15 -7.14 -5.51
N ASP A 182 -17.89 -8.23 -5.54
CA ASP A 182 -19.14 -8.43 -4.78
C ASP A 182 -18.89 -8.74 -3.28
N ALA A 183 -19.96 -8.89 -2.53
CA ALA A 183 -19.89 -9.15 -1.09
C ALA A 183 -19.12 -10.44 -0.74
N THR A 184 -19.22 -11.47 -1.57
CA THR A 184 -18.54 -12.76 -1.37
C THR A 184 -17.05 -12.60 -1.56
N PHE A 185 -16.62 -11.93 -2.64
CA PHE A 185 -15.21 -11.69 -2.90
C PHE A 185 -14.58 -10.75 -1.85
N LYS A 186 -15.31 -9.73 -1.38
CA LYS A 186 -14.87 -8.87 -0.26
C LYS A 186 -14.58 -9.67 1.00
N LYS A 187 -15.45 -10.63 1.34
CA LYS A 187 -15.24 -11.51 2.48
C LYS A 187 -13.99 -12.40 2.29
N LYS A 188 -13.80 -12.94 1.07
CA LYS A 188 -12.60 -13.72 0.70
C LYS A 188 -11.32 -12.89 0.86
N CYS A 189 -11.31 -11.64 0.35
CA CYS A 189 -10.19 -10.71 0.52
C CYS A 189 -9.87 -10.45 1.99
N LYS A 190 -10.90 -10.17 2.82
CA LYS A 190 -10.72 -9.91 4.25
C LYS A 190 -10.13 -11.11 4.98
N ASN A 191 -10.59 -12.32 4.68
CA ASN A 191 -10.05 -13.55 5.27
C ASN A 191 -8.60 -13.73 4.86
N LYS A 192 -8.27 -13.51 3.58
CA LYS A 192 -6.89 -13.63 3.09
C LYS A 192 -5.93 -12.65 3.77
N ILE A 193 -6.37 -11.41 4.03
CA ILE A 193 -5.57 -10.44 4.77
C ILE A 193 -5.33 -10.92 6.22
N LYS A 194 -6.32 -11.51 6.86
CA LYS A 194 -6.16 -12.10 8.21
C LYS A 194 -5.15 -13.25 8.21
N GLU A 195 -5.24 -14.16 7.25
CA GLU A 195 -4.26 -15.25 7.07
C GLU A 195 -2.83 -14.71 6.90
N ILE A 196 -2.66 -13.64 6.11
CA ILE A 196 -1.37 -12.99 5.88
C ILE A 196 -0.83 -12.38 7.18
N ILE A 197 -1.67 -11.74 8.00
CA ILE A 197 -1.28 -11.22 9.32
C ILE A 197 -0.85 -12.37 10.24
N GLU A 198 -1.62 -13.44 10.28
CA GLU A 198 -1.35 -14.63 11.12
C GLU A 198 -0.08 -15.37 10.69
N SER A 199 0.30 -15.30 9.40
CA SER A 199 1.57 -15.86 8.91
C SER A 199 2.81 -15.02 9.28
N GLY A 200 2.65 -13.87 9.94
CA GLY A 200 3.75 -13.01 10.41
C GLY A 200 4.25 -11.99 9.39
N VAL A 201 3.56 -11.80 8.27
CA VAL A 201 3.84 -10.72 7.33
C VAL A 201 3.49 -9.37 7.97
N THR A 202 4.34 -8.36 7.75
CA THR A 202 4.06 -7.00 8.22
C THR A 202 2.93 -6.38 7.40
N VAL A 203 1.88 -5.91 8.07
CA VAL A 203 0.71 -5.32 7.38
C VAL A 203 0.50 -3.88 7.80
N LEU A 204 0.42 -2.98 6.82
CA LEU A 204 0.00 -1.60 6.98
C LEU A 204 -1.42 -1.44 6.46
N TYR A 205 -2.36 -1.24 7.36
CA TYR A 205 -3.77 -1.05 7.01
C TYR A 205 -4.15 0.43 7.12
N VAL A 206 -4.47 1.05 5.99
CA VAL A 206 -4.80 2.47 5.93
C VAL A 206 -6.30 2.66 5.80
N SER A 207 -6.89 3.42 6.71
CA SER A 207 -8.33 3.66 6.74
C SER A 207 -8.65 5.03 7.34
N HIS A 208 -9.80 5.58 6.95
CA HIS A 208 -10.43 6.69 7.68
C HIS A 208 -11.39 6.18 8.77
N ASN A 209 -11.67 4.87 8.78
CA ASN A 209 -12.57 4.22 9.74
C ASN A 209 -11.77 3.51 10.84
N ALA A 210 -11.72 4.10 12.02
CA ALA A 210 -11.03 3.53 13.17
C ALA A 210 -11.59 2.14 13.60
N ALA A 211 -12.87 1.85 13.35
CA ALA A 211 -13.44 0.56 13.70
C ALA A 211 -12.86 -0.58 12.83
N SER A 212 -12.66 -0.33 11.53
CA SER A 212 -12.03 -1.30 10.62
C SER A 212 -10.58 -1.58 11.01
N VAL A 213 -9.86 -0.54 11.45
CA VAL A 213 -8.47 -0.67 11.92
C VAL A 213 -8.41 -1.54 13.17
N LYS A 214 -9.29 -1.30 14.15
CA LYS A 214 -9.37 -2.06 15.41
C LYS A 214 -9.61 -3.55 15.23
N GLU A 215 -10.32 -3.92 14.18
CA GLU A 215 -10.62 -5.33 13.88
C GLU A 215 -9.40 -6.08 13.32
N ILE A 216 -8.47 -5.36 12.68
CA ILE A 216 -7.38 -5.95 11.89
C ILE A 216 -6.02 -5.72 12.55
N CYS A 217 -5.80 -4.54 13.17
CA CYS A 217 -4.49 -4.11 13.63
C CYS A 217 -4.37 -4.09 15.15
N ALA A 218 -3.20 -4.51 15.67
CA ALA A 218 -2.89 -4.46 17.10
C ALA A 218 -2.38 -3.08 17.55
N ARG A 219 -1.88 -2.25 16.63
CA ARG A 219 -1.31 -0.93 16.85
C ARG A 219 -1.90 0.06 15.84
N SER A 220 -2.11 1.30 16.25
CA SER A 220 -2.56 2.36 15.35
C SER A 220 -1.71 3.61 15.45
N ILE A 221 -1.51 4.25 14.29
CA ILE A 221 -0.84 5.54 14.13
C ILE A 221 -1.89 6.53 13.63
N PHE A 222 -2.15 7.58 14.41
CA PHE A 222 -3.08 8.63 14.02
C PHE A 222 -2.32 9.79 13.38
N LEU A 223 -2.63 10.04 12.10
CA LEU A 223 -2.04 11.11 11.31
C LEU A 223 -3.02 12.27 11.15
N LYS A 224 -2.60 13.49 11.49
CA LYS A 224 -3.39 14.72 11.32
C LYS A 224 -2.55 15.81 10.71
N LYS A 225 -2.98 16.38 9.58
CA LYS A 225 -2.28 17.46 8.85
C LYS A 225 -0.78 17.19 8.67
N GLY A 226 -0.44 15.98 8.29
CA GLY A 226 0.94 15.55 8.02
C GLY A 226 1.79 15.24 9.25
N THR A 227 1.24 15.24 10.44
CA THR A 227 1.97 14.98 11.70
C THR A 227 1.39 13.78 12.42
N VAL A 228 2.26 12.95 13.00
CA VAL A 228 1.85 11.84 13.88
C VAL A 228 1.40 12.40 15.21
N MET A 229 0.13 12.23 15.55
CA MET A 229 -0.48 12.70 16.80
C MET A 229 -0.50 11.62 17.87
N PHE A 230 -0.56 10.35 17.45
CA PHE A 230 -0.57 9.20 18.34
C PHE A 230 0.09 8.02 17.63
N ASP A 231 0.81 7.23 18.38
CA ASP A 231 1.42 5.98 17.95
C ASP A 231 1.42 5.02 19.15
N GLY A 232 0.68 3.94 19.05
CA GLY A 232 0.59 2.98 20.15
C GLY A 232 -0.43 1.87 19.95
N PRO A 233 -0.54 0.94 20.92
CA PRO A 233 -1.54 -0.12 20.88
C PRO A 233 -2.93 0.46 20.90
N ASP A 234 -3.84 -0.14 20.15
CA ASP A 234 -5.22 0.33 20.01
C ASP A 234 -6.04 0.08 21.30
N ARG A 235 -5.76 0.88 22.35
CA ARG A 235 -6.54 0.92 23.59
C ARG A 235 -7.37 2.19 23.64
N LYS A 236 -8.67 2.07 23.32
CA LYS A 236 -9.79 2.94 23.76
C LYS A 236 -9.67 4.47 23.66
N SER A 237 -8.75 5.06 22.92
CA SER A 237 -8.57 6.51 22.93
C SER A 237 -8.25 7.11 21.57
N VAL A 238 -9.17 6.95 20.61
CA VAL A 238 -9.33 7.91 19.53
C VAL A 238 -10.82 8.12 19.36
N VAL A 239 -11.39 8.92 20.24
CA VAL A 239 -12.70 9.57 20.07
C VAL A 239 -12.47 11.03 19.74
#